data_5e80b2a81b7d31bc2c9130440eb0c5bf
#
_entry.id   5e80b2a81b7d31bc2c9130440eb0c5bf
#
_cell.length_a   1.000
_cell.length_b   1.000
_cell.length_c   1.000
_cell.angle_alpha   90.00
_cell.angle_beta   90.00
_cell.angle_gamma   90.00
#
_symmetry.space_group_name_H-M   'P 1'
#
loop_
_entity.id
_entity.type
_entity.pdbx_description
1 polymer ?
#
loop_
_entity_poly.entity_id
_entity_poly.type
_entity_poly.pdbx_seq_one_letter_code
_entity_poly.pdbx_strand_id
1 'polypeptide(L)'
;GLGDVYKRQSVYGHTKVAVELLADKLRSKGCPKVVVYDLARDDMSQALSDAFRYSKLVLATTTYNASIYPFMHDYITRLTEHNFQNRTVGIIENGSWAPLAAKIMKEMLSGCKKINWLDTTVKVLSAVNQENKDQLEAMASELCKEYIAQNDELANKNDMTALFRIGYGLYVVTSNDGKKDNGLIVNTVTQLTDNPNRVAVNINKANYSHDIIKKTGVMNVNCLSVEAPFKVFERFGFQSGREADKFEGWNLLRADNGVAFLPKYINAFLALKVEQYVDCLLYTSDAA
;
A
#
# COMPACT_ATOMS: atom_id res chain seq x y z
N GLY A 1 -2.07 6.07 -0.32
CA GLY A 1 -2.17 4.74 -0.87
C GLY A 1 -2.27 4.81 -2.39
N LEU A 2 -1.30 4.26 -3.07
CA LEU A 2 -1.25 4.21 -4.53
C LEU A 2 -2.15 3.07 -5.01
N GLY A 3 -3.25 3.40 -5.68
CA GLY A 3 -4.15 2.44 -6.29
C GLY A 3 -5.52 3.05 -6.57
N ASP A 4 -6.18 2.57 -7.60
CA ASP A 4 -7.49 3.05 -8.03
C ASP A 4 -8.54 1.95 -7.88
N VAL A 5 -9.73 2.33 -7.43
CA VAL A 5 -10.85 1.41 -7.23
C VAL A 5 -11.95 1.74 -8.22
N TYR A 6 -12.45 0.73 -8.91
CA TYR A 6 -13.52 0.86 -9.90
C TYR A 6 -14.73 0.06 -9.47
N LYS A 7 -15.89 0.72 -9.46
CA LYS A 7 -17.16 0.14 -9.06
C LYS A 7 -18.12 0.11 -10.22
N ARG A 8 -18.78 -1.02 -10.43
CA ARG A 8 -19.76 -1.16 -11.51
C ARG A 8 -21.05 -1.80 -11.07
N GLN A 9 -22.10 -1.50 -11.82
CA GLN A 9 -23.37 -2.22 -11.82
C GLN A 9 -23.93 -2.26 -13.24
N SER A 10 -24.39 -3.41 -13.69
CA SER A 10 -24.93 -3.59 -15.03
C SER A 10 -26.08 -4.58 -15.07
N VAL A 11 -27.16 -4.24 -15.78
CA VAL A 11 -28.30 -5.15 -16.02
C VAL A 11 -28.00 -6.12 -17.17
N TYR A 12 -27.34 -5.65 -18.24
CA TYR A 12 -27.13 -6.42 -19.49
C TYR A 12 -25.64 -6.68 -19.82
N GLY A 13 -24.75 -6.50 -18.89
CA GLY A 13 -23.32 -6.76 -19.12
C GLY A 13 -22.54 -5.66 -19.85
N HIS A 14 -23.18 -4.72 -20.52
CA HIS A 14 -22.50 -3.68 -21.31
C HIS A 14 -21.71 -2.68 -20.46
N THR A 15 -22.21 -2.31 -19.28
CA THR A 15 -21.44 -1.52 -18.31
C THR A 15 -20.20 -2.29 -17.83
N LYS A 16 -20.32 -3.62 -17.71
CA LYS A 16 -19.20 -4.50 -17.40
C LYS A 16 -18.07 -4.37 -18.44
N VAL A 17 -18.43 -4.47 -19.71
CA VAL A 17 -17.45 -4.35 -20.82
C VAL A 17 -16.73 -3.01 -20.77
N ALA A 18 -17.43 -1.90 -20.55
CA ALA A 18 -16.82 -0.58 -20.44
C ALA A 18 -15.83 -0.48 -19.27
N VAL A 19 -16.18 -1.05 -18.11
CA VAL A 19 -15.30 -1.05 -16.93
C VAL A 19 -14.09 -1.96 -17.11
N GLU A 20 -14.25 -3.12 -17.72
CA GLU A 20 -13.13 -4.03 -18.03
C GLU A 20 -12.16 -3.38 -19.01
N LEU A 21 -12.65 -2.75 -20.07
CA LEU A 21 -11.82 -2.00 -21.01
C LEU A 21 -11.06 -0.85 -20.30
N LEU A 22 -11.71 -0.11 -19.43
CA LEU A 22 -11.04 0.93 -18.65
C LEU A 22 -9.95 0.32 -17.77
N ALA A 23 -10.26 -0.76 -17.06
CA ALA A 23 -9.31 -1.43 -16.17
C ALA A 23 -8.05 -1.91 -16.93
N ASP A 24 -8.21 -2.46 -18.14
CA ASP A 24 -7.11 -2.89 -18.97
C ASP A 24 -6.26 -1.69 -19.47
N LYS A 25 -6.91 -0.60 -19.87
CA LYS A 25 -6.22 0.64 -20.25
C LYS A 25 -5.41 1.22 -19.10
N LEU A 26 -5.94 1.22 -17.88
CA LEU A 26 -5.24 1.70 -16.70
C LEU A 26 -4.02 0.85 -16.37
N ARG A 27 -4.16 -0.48 -16.43
CA ARG A 27 -3.03 -1.41 -16.24
C ARG A 27 -1.95 -1.17 -17.30
N SER A 28 -2.34 -1.00 -18.56
CA SER A 28 -1.40 -0.74 -19.68
C SER A 28 -0.68 0.61 -19.52
N LYS A 29 -1.30 1.60 -18.86
CA LYS A 29 -0.69 2.91 -18.55
C LYS A 29 0.14 2.92 -17.27
N GLY A 30 0.34 1.77 -16.63
CA GLY A 30 1.19 1.63 -15.46
C GLY A 30 0.50 1.97 -14.13
N CYS A 31 -0.85 1.99 -14.08
CA CYS A 31 -1.54 2.12 -12.80
C CYS A 31 -1.15 0.96 -11.86
N PRO A 32 -0.59 1.24 -10.69
CA PRO A 32 0.04 0.22 -9.84
C PRO A 32 -0.97 -0.78 -9.25
N LYS A 33 -2.23 -0.37 -9.11
CA LYS A 33 -3.27 -1.25 -8.60
C LYS A 33 -4.65 -0.84 -9.10
N VAL A 34 -5.32 -1.74 -9.78
CA VAL A 34 -6.69 -1.60 -10.27
C VAL A 34 -7.55 -2.69 -9.65
N VAL A 35 -8.58 -2.29 -8.88
CA VAL A 35 -9.53 -3.20 -8.25
C VAL A 35 -10.91 -2.94 -8.80
N VAL A 36 -11.62 -3.97 -9.23
CA VAL A 36 -12.96 -3.88 -9.80
C VAL A 36 -13.93 -4.67 -8.94
N TYR A 37 -15.07 -4.07 -8.62
CA TYR A 37 -16.16 -4.72 -7.88
C TYR A 37 -17.47 -4.69 -8.67
N ASP A 38 -18.20 -5.79 -8.62
CA ASP A 38 -19.58 -5.88 -9.03
C ASP A 38 -20.48 -5.78 -7.78
N LEU A 39 -21.08 -4.61 -7.56
CA LEU A 39 -21.86 -4.34 -6.35
C LEU A 39 -23.07 -5.26 -6.15
N ALA A 40 -23.47 -6.02 -7.18
CA ALA A 40 -24.53 -7.01 -7.06
C ALA A 40 -24.04 -8.39 -6.59
N ARG A 41 -22.74 -8.64 -6.66
CA ARG A 41 -22.14 -9.96 -6.45
C ARG A 41 -21.02 -9.99 -5.44
N ASP A 42 -20.27 -8.90 -5.36
CA ASP A 42 -19.12 -8.77 -4.47
C ASP A 42 -19.54 -8.17 -3.13
N ASP A 43 -18.68 -8.33 -2.11
CA ASP A 43 -18.93 -7.77 -0.79
C ASP A 43 -18.88 -6.24 -0.82
N MET A 44 -20.03 -5.61 -0.54
CA MET A 44 -20.19 -4.16 -0.49
C MET A 44 -19.33 -3.53 0.61
N SER A 45 -19.11 -4.21 1.73
CA SER A 45 -18.29 -3.69 2.83
C SER A 45 -16.82 -3.57 2.42
N GLN A 46 -16.32 -4.57 1.71
CA GLN A 46 -14.97 -4.52 1.13
C GLN A 46 -14.87 -3.42 0.07
N ALA A 47 -15.91 -3.30 -0.75
CA ALA A 47 -16.01 -2.25 -1.74
C ALA A 47 -15.97 -0.85 -1.10
N LEU A 48 -16.70 -0.62 -0.01
CA LEU A 48 -16.66 0.62 0.75
C LEU A 48 -15.28 0.89 1.35
N SER A 49 -14.70 -0.10 2.04
CA SER A 49 -13.37 0.02 2.63
C SER A 49 -12.33 0.48 1.60
N ASP A 50 -12.35 -0.09 0.41
CA ASP A 50 -11.42 0.27 -0.65
C ASP A 50 -11.67 1.68 -1.22
N ALA A 51 -12.90 2.17 -1.25
CA ALA A 51 -13.18 3.56 -1.65
C ALA A 51 -12.56 4.59 -0.69
N PHE A 52 -12.44 4.23 0.59
CA PHE A 52 -11.74 5.06 1.58
C PHE A 52 -10.22 4.86 1.59
N ARG A 53 -9.75 3.72 1.09
CA ARG A 53 -8.32 3.41 1.00
C ARG A 53 -7.64 4.11 -0.18
N TYR A 54 -8.30 4.16 -1.34
CA TYR A 54 -7.70 4.64 -2.58
C TYR A 54 -8.14 6.07 -2.91
N SER A 55 -7.27 6.80 -3.61
CA SER A 55 -7.46 8.22 -3.93
C SER A 55 -8.44 8.47 -5.09
N LYS A 56 -8.64 7.47 -5.95
CA LYS A 56 -9.44 7.59 -7.17
C LYS A 56 -10.55 6.54 -7.21
N LEU A 57 -11.74 6.93 -7.63
CA LEU A 57 -12.93 6.10 -7.70
C LEU A 57 -13.63 6.30 -9.03
N VAL A 58 -13.97 5.24 -9.75
CA VAL A 58 -14.86 5.32 -10.91
C VAL A 58 -16.17 4.62 -10.60
N LEU A 59 -17.26 5.33 -10.72
CA LEU A 59 -18.62 4.83 -10.56
C LEU A 59 -19.22 4.52 -11.94
N ALA A 60 -19.66 3.29 -12.14
CA ALA A 60 -20.21 2.84 -13.39
C ALA A 60 -21.58 2.20 -13.17
N THR A 61 -22.64 2.80 -13.69
CA THR A 61 -23.98 2.27 -13.54
C THR A 61 -24.88 2.60 -14.72
N THR A 62 -26.05 1.95 -14.76
CA THR A 62 -27.09 2.21 -15.74
C THR A 62 -28.19 3.07 -15.13
N THR A 63 -28.85 3.87 -15.97
CA THR A 63 -30.11 4.54 -15.64
C THR A 63 -31.19 3.46 -15.48
N TYR A 64 -31.91 3.49 -14.38
CA TYR A 64 -32.98 2.55 -14.05
C TYR A 64 -34.14 3.29 -13.35
N ASN A 65 -35.37 3.17 -13.88
CA ASN A 65 -36.56 3.81 -13.34
C ASN A 65 -36.39 5.32 -13.03
N ALA A 66 -35.87 6.08 -13.98
CA ALA A 66 -35.55 7.51 -13.81
C ALA A 66 -34.55 7.80 -12.66
N SER A 67 -33.85 6.81 -12.19
CA SER A 67 -32.83 6.89 -11.16
C SER A 67 -31.58 6.05 -11.59
N ILE A 68 -30.77 5.64 -10.62
CA ILE A 68 -29.67 4.70 -10.81
C ILE A 68 -30.03 3.34 -10.23
N TYR A 69 -29.27 2.32 -10.63
CA TYR A 69 -29.51 0.97 -10.16
C TYR A 69 -29.36 0.85 -8.62
N PRO A 70 -30.26 0.10 -7.93
CA PRO A 70 -30.36 0.13 -6.46
C PRO A 70 -29.06 -0.11 -5.68
N PHE A 71 -28.24 -1.08 -6.09
CA PHE A 71 -26.98 -1.35 -5.40
C PHE A 71 -25.99 -0.18 -5.51
N MET A 72 -25.98 0.55 -6.62
CA MET A 72 -25.16 1.76 -6.76
C MET A 72 -25.70 2.88 -5.89
N HIS A 73 -27.04 3.03 -5.81
CA HIS A 73 -27.69 4.00 -4.95
C HIS A 73 -27.33 3.75 -3.47
N ASP A 74 -27.51 2.50 -2.99
CA ASP A 74 -27.13 2.10 -1.62
C ASP A 74 -25.63 2.35 -1.35
N TYR A 75 -24.79 1.99 -2.29
CA TYR A 75 -23.35 2.20 -2.18
C TYR A 75 -22.98 3.68 -2.01
N ILE A 76 -23.54 4.57 -2.84
CA ILE A 76 -23.27 6.01 -2.74
C ILE A 76 -23.84 6.57 -1.45
N THR A 77 -25.02 6.14 -1.03
CA THR A 77 -25.63 6.55 0.25
C THR A 77 -24.69 6.23 1.41
N ARG A 78 -24.15 5.01 1.47
CA ARG A 78 -23.18 4.61 2.50
C ARG A 78 -21.88 5.41 2.42
N LEU A 79 -21.40 5.75 1.23
CA LEU A 79 -20.22 6.63 1.09
C LEU A 79 -20.50 8.00 1.75
N THR A 80 -21.65 8.59 1.49
CA THR A 80 -22.02 9.91 2.05
C THR A 80 -22.20 9.88 3.56
N GLU A 81 -22.84 8.83 4.09
CA GLU A 81 -23.02 8.62 5.53
C GLU A 81 -21.69 8.49 6.29
N HIS A 82 -20.66 7.97 5.64
CA HIS A 82 -19.31 7.79 6.22
C HIS A 82 -18.34 8.93 5.88
N ASN A 83 -18.85 10.09 5.48
CA ASN A 83 -18.05 11.30 5.23
C ASN A 83 -16.99 11.12 4.13
N PHE A 84 -17.38 10.54 3.00
CA PHE A 84 -16.51 10.38 1.83
C PHE A 84 -16.04 11.74 1.31
N GLN A 85 -14.72 11.90 1.17
CA GLN A 85 -14.13 13.18 0.80
C GLN A 85 -12.69 13.02 0.25
N ASN A 86 -12.14 14.10 -0.32
CA ASN A 86 -10.77 14.16 -0.85
C ASN A 86 -10.49 13.05 -1.87
N ARG A 87 -11.34 12.91 -2.87
CA ARG A 87 -11.22 11.86 -3.89
C ARG A 87 -11.39 12.41 -5.28
N THR A 88 -10.68 11.82 -6.23
CA THR A 88 -10.95 12.01 -7.65
C THR A 88 -11.99 10.98 -8.09
N VAL A 89 -13.07 11.44 -8.72
CA VAL A 89 -14.19 10.57 -9.10
C VAL A 89 -14.47 10.69 -10.60
N GLY A 90 -14.45 9.55 -11.29
CA GLY A 90 -14.89 9.39 -12.66
C GLY A 90 -16.25 8.73 -12.77
N ILE A 91 -16.96 8.95 -13.85
CA ILE A 91 -18.29 8.39 -14.08
C ILE A 91 -18.37 7.71 -15.45
N ILE A 92 -18.92 6.50 -15.44
CA ILE A 92 -19.39 5.80 -16.63
C ILE A 92 -20.90 5.60 -16.48
N GLU A 93 -21.68 6.24 -17.33
CA GLU A 93 -23.12 6.03 -17.37
C GLU A 93 -23.54 5.18 -18.57
N ASN A 94 -24.57 4.36 -18.37
CA ASN A 94 -25.19 3.60 -19.44
C ASN A 94 -26.70 3.87 -19.48
N GLY A 95 -27.26 4.00 -20.67
CA GLY A 95 -28.70 4.17 -20.84
C GLY A 95 -29.09 4.30 -22.31
N SER A 96 -30.20 3.69 -22.71
CA SER A 96 -30.60 3.62 -24.12
C SER A 96 -31.20 4.95 -24.63
N TRP A 97 -31.99 5.68 -23.83
CA TRP A 97 -32.78 6.79 -24.30
C TRP A 97 -32.42 8.15 -23.71
N ALA A 98 -32.31 8.24 -22.40
CA ALA A 98 -31.98 9.46 -21.69
C ALA A 98 -31.15 9.09 -20.48
N PRO A 99 -29.83 8.89 -20.63
CA PRO A 99 -28.99 8.54 -19.50
C PRO A 99 -28.96 9.69 -18.49
N LEU A 100 -29.38 9.40 -17.28
CA LEU A 100 -29.46 10.34 -16.15
C LEU A 100 -28.50 9.93 -15.02
N ALA A 101 -27.85 8.79 -15.15
CA ALA A 101 -27.07 8.20 -14.07
C ALA A 101 -25.92 9.11 -13.62
N ALA A 102 -25.23 9.76 -14.54
CA ALA A 102 -24.14 10.67 -14.20
C ALA A 102 -24.62 11.86 -13.37
N LYS A 103 -25.75 12.46 -13.76
CA LYS A 103 -26.35 13.58 -13.03
C LYS A 103 -26.73 13.17 -11.61
N ILE A 104 -27.44 12.05 -11.47
CA ILE A 104 -27.91 11.55 -10.17
C ILE A 104 -26.73 11.22 -9.25
N MET A 105 -25.70 10.53 -9.75
CA MET A 105 -24.51 10.20 -8.95
C MET A 105 -23.79 11.47 -8.47
N LYS A 106 -23.68 12.50 -9.32
CA LYS A 106 -23.12 13.80 -8.93
C LYS A 106 -23.96 14.51 -7.87
N GLU A 107 -25.28 14.50 -8.02
CA GLU A 107 -26.21 15.07 -7.05
C GLU A 107 -26.13 14.37 -5.69
N MET A 108 -26.08 13.04 -5.67
CA MET A 108 -25.94 12.27 -4.44
C MET A 108 -24.62 12.55 -3.69
N LEU A 109 -23.54 12.81 -4.42
CA LEU A 109 -22.24 13.13 -3.84
C LEU A 109 -22.01 14.64 -3.63
N SER A 110 -22.99 15.50 -3.91
CA SER A 110 -22.86 16.96 -3.82
C SER A 110 -22.54 17.48 -2.41
N GLY A 111 -22.95 16.74 -1.37
CA GLY A 111 -22.61 17.03 0.03
C GLY A 111 -21.19 16.60 0.45
N CYS A 112 -20.49 15.85 -0.38
CA CYS A 112 -19.14 15.37 -0.08
C CYS A 112 -18.10 16.45 -0.34
N LYS A 113 -17.17 16.63 0.60
CA LYS A 113 -16.15 17.69 0.51
C LYS A 113 -14.97 17.29 -0.40
N LYS A 114 -14.48 18.25 -1.17
CA LYS A 114 -13.25 18.09 -1.98
C LYS A 114 -13.31 16.87 -2.92
N ILE A 115 -14.40 16.70 -3.60
CA ILE A 115 -14.51 15.74 -4.71
C ILE A 115 -13.98 16.42 -5.97
N ASN A 116 -12.94 15.87 -6.55
CA ASN A 116 -12.40 16.27 -7.83
C ASN A 116 -13.00 15.38 -8.93
N TRP A 117 -13.89 15.96 -9.72
CA TRP A 117 -14.52 15.24 -10.82
C TRP A 117 -13.58 15.20 -12.02
N LEU A 118 -13.48 14.04 -12.68
CA LEU A 118 -12.84 13.98 -13.99
C LEU A 118 -13.61 14.78 -15.01
N ASP A 119 -12.90 15.40 -15.95
CA ASP A 119 -13.50 16.15 -17.06
C ASP A 119 -14.25 15.20 -17.98
N THR A 120 -13.69 14.01 -18.23
CA THR A 120 -14.29 12.99 -19.07
C THR A 120 -15.36 12.19 -18.32
N THR A 121 -16.61 12.24 -18.81
CA THR A 121 -17.67 11.30 -18.43
C THR A 121 -17.93 10.37 -19.61
N VAL A 122 -17.84 9.05 -19.37
CA VAL A 122 -18.09 8.05 -20.42
C VAL A 122 -19.59 7.77 -20.50
N LYS A 123 -20.17 7.97 -21.68
CA LYS A 123 -21.59 7.80 -21.93
C LYS A 123 -21.84 6.67 -22.91
N VAL A 124 -22.23 5.51 -22.38
CA VAL A 124 -22.56 4.33 -23.17
C VAL A 124 -24.05 4.32 -23.53
N LEU A 125 -24.37 4.25 -24.81
CA LEU A 125 -25.73 4.10 -25.30
C LEU A 125 -25.97 2.65 -25.70
N SER A 126 -26.39 1.85 -24.74
CA SER A 126 -26.57 0.40 -24.82
C SER A 126 -25.24 -0.40 -24.90
N ALA A 127 -24.51 -0.35 -26.02
CA ALA A 127 -23.27 -1.10 -26.21
C ALA A 127 -22.08 -0.15 -26.41
N VAL A 128 -20.88 -0.61 -26.03
CA VAL A 128 -19.64 0.14 -26.24
C VAL A 128 -19.32 0.25 -27.72
N ASN A 129 -19.19 1.46 -28.21
CA ASN A 129 -18.80 1.80 -29.58
C ASN A 129 -17.39 2.41 -29.64
N GLN A 130 -16.95 2.89 -30.80
CA GLN A 130 -15.60 3.48 -30.96
C GLN A 130 -15.46 4.78 -30.15
N GLU A 131 -16.47 5.65 -30.16
CA GLU A 131 -16.47 6.88 -29.36
C GLU A 131 -16.30 6.60 -27.88
N ASN A 132 -16.97 5.55 -27.36
CA ASN A 132 -16.80 5.13 -25.96
C ASN A 132 -15.38 4.64 -25.68
N LYS A 133 -14.75 3.95 -26.63
CA LYS A 133 -13.34 3.52 -26.46
C LYS A 133 -12.40 4.73 -26.37
N ASP A 134 -12.68 5.79 -27.13
CA ASP A 134 -11.91 7.02 -27.11
C ASP A 134 -12.15 7.80 -25.80
N GLN A 135 -13.39 7.86 -25.32
CA GLN A 135 -13.74 8.42 -24.01
C GLN A 135 -13.07 7.63 -22.85
N LEU A 136 -13.05 6.30 -22.92
CA LEU A 136 -12.37 5.45 -21.95
C LEU A 136 -10.85 5.65 -21.98
N GLU A 137 -10.28 5.90 -23.16
CA GLU A 137 -8.86 6.24 -23.29
C GLU A 137 -8.53 7.60 -22.67
N ALA A 138 -9.38 8.60 -22.91
CA ALA A 138 -9.26 9.92 -22.29
C ALA A 138 -9.36 9.83 -20.77
N MET A 139 -10.37 9.14 -20.25
CA MET A 139 -10.56 8.92 -18.82
C MET A 139 -9.36 8.18 -18.20
N ALA A 140 -8.83 7.15 -18.86
CA ALA A 140 -7.65 6.44 -18.38
C ALA A 140 -6.43 7.36 -18.34
N SER A 141 -6.26 8.25 -19.32
CA SER A 141 -5.17 9.22 -19.34
C SER A 141 -5.29 10.26 -18.24
N GLU A 142 -6.50 10.77 -17.96
CA GLU A 142 -6.75 11.67 -16.82
C GLU A 142 -6.43 10.99 -15.48
N LEU A 143 -6.87 9.74 -15.30
CA LEU A 143 -6.61 8.97 -14.09
C LEU A 143 -5.13 8.64 -13.90
N CYS A 144 -4.41 8.39 -15.00
CA CYS A 144 -3.00 8.04 -14.98
C CYS A 144 -2.04 9.22 -15.14
N LYS A 145 -2.53 10.45 -15.21
CA LYS A 145 -1.71 11.64 -15.49
C LYS A 145 -0.47 11.76 -14.60
N GLU A 146 -0.63 11.47 -13.32
CA GLU A 146 0.47 11.48 -12.36
C GLU A 146 1.50 10.37 -12.62
N TYR A 147 1.03 9.18 -13.03
CA TYR A 147 1.89 8.04 -13.32
C TYR A 147 2.62 8.20 -14.66
N ILE A 148 1.96 8.79 -15.65
CA ILE A 148 2.57 9.10 -16.95
C ILE A 148 3.65 10.15 -16.76
N ALA A 149 3.38 11.24 -16.07
CA ALA A 149 4.36 12.27 -15.74
C ALA A 149 5.55 11.72 -14.95
N GLN A 150 5.30 10.83 -13.98
CA GLN A 150 6.35 10.15 -13.24
C GLN A 150 7.18 9.22 -14.14
N ASN A 151 6.58 8.51 -15.08
CA ASN A 151 7.31 7.65 -16.01
C ASN A 151 8.18 8.45 -16.97
N ASP A 152 7.72 9.61 -17.43
CA ASP A 152 8.51 10.53 -18.29
C ASP A 152 9.66 11.18 -17.50
N GLU A 153 9.48 11.47 -16.21
CA GLU A 153 10.55 11.93 -15.33
C GLU A 153 11.53 10.81 -14.96
N LEU A 154 11.03 9.57 -14.79
CA LEU A 154 11.84 8.38 -14.48
C LEU A 154 12.77 7.96 -15.61
N ALA A 155 12.40 8.23 -16.87
CA ALA A 155 13.27 7.96 -18.02
C ALA A 155 14.56 8.80 -18.01
N ASN A 156 14.67 9.84 -17.16
CA ASN A 156 15.78 10.80 -17.18
C ASN A 156 16.43 11.11 -15.82
N LYS A 157 16.09 10.45 -14.72
CA LYS A 157 16.70 10.71 -13.39
C LYS A 157 17.03 9.43 -12.64
N ASN A 158 18.12 9.45 -11.86
CA ASN A 158 18.38 8.49 -10.79
C ASN A 158 17.22 8.54 -9.79
N ASP A 159 16.24 7.69 -9.99
CA ASP A 159 15.07 7.62 -9.09
C ASP A 159 15.47 6.89 -7.81
N MET A 160 15.81 7.66 -6.78
CA MET A 160 16.10 7.11 -5.46
C MET A 160 14.91 6.31 -4.89
N THR A 161 13.68 6.57 -5.36
CA THR A 161 12.50 5.83 -4.90
C THR A 161 12.43 4.41 -5.47
N ALA A 162 13.20 4.10 -6.52
CA ALA A 162 13.32 2.75 -7.05
C ALA A 162 13.82 1.77 -5.98
N LEU A 163 14.65 2.21 -5.04
CA LEU A 163 15.13 1.40 -3.93
C LEU A 163 14.00 0.95 -2.98
N PHE A 164 12.92 1.74 -2.85
CA PHE A 164 11.74 1.35 -2.05
C PHE A 164 10.88 0.25 -2.71
N ARG A 165 11.19 -0.12 -3.96
CA ARG A 165 10.55 -1.26 -4.66
C ARG A 165 11.22 -2.59 -4.35
N ILE A 166 12.41 -2.56 -3.74
CA ILE A 166 13.09 -3.76 -3.27
C ILE A 166 12.28 -4.31 -2.09
N GLY A 167 11.87 -5.57 -2.16
CA GLY A 167 11.15 -6.22 -1.07
C GLY A 167 12.06 -6.41 0.13
N TYR A 168 11.60 -5.93 1.30
CA TYR A 168 12.30 -6.07 2.57
C TYR A 168 11.49 -6.89 3.55
N GLY A 169 12.18 -7.67 4.39
CA GLY A 169 11.60 -8.21 5.61
C GLY A 169 11.59 -7.17 6.74
N LEU A 170 10.99 -7.53 7.87
CA LEU A 170 11.10 -6.75 9.10
C LEU A 170 11.68 -7.62 10.20
N TYR A 171 12.73 -7.12 10.82
CA TYR A 171 13.53 -7.87 11.78
C TYR A 171 13.80 -7.02 13.02
N VAL A 172 13.85 -7.67 14.18
CA VAL A 172 14.44 -7.06 15.38
C VAL A 172 15.83 -7.62 15.55
N VAL A 173 16.85 -6.79 15.41
CA VAL A 173 18.23 -7.14 15.74
C VAL A 173 18.44 -6.86 17.22
N THR A 174 18.89 -7.89 17.95
CA THR A 174 19.18 -7.78 19.37
C THR A 174 20.69 -7.88 19.63
N SER A 175 21.14 -7.21 20.67
CA SER A 175 22.53 -7.15 21.11
C SER A 175 22.60 -6.96 22.63
N ASN A 176 23.77 -7.23 23.22
CA ASN A 176 24.00 -7.06 24.65
C ASN A 176 25.41 -6.51 24.89
N ASP A 177 25.57 -5.50 25.70
CA ASP A 177 26.87 -4.89 26.03
C ASP A 177 27.55 -5.49 27.26
N GLY A 178 26.99 -6.57 27.81
CA GLY A 178 27.40 -7.21 29.05
C GLY A 178 26.67 -6.68 30.29
N LYS A 179 25.91 -5.58 30.16
CA LYS A 179 25.13 -4.95 31.24
C LYS A 179 23.66 -4.86 30.91
N LYS A 180 23.34 -4.54 29.66
CA LYS A 180 21.99 -4.24 29.18
C LYS A 180 21.74 -4.89 27.83
N ASP A 181 20.57 -5.49 27.69
CA ASP A 181 20.06 -5.93 26.40
C ASP A 181 19.54 -4.74 25.60
N ASN A 182 19.79 -4.75 24.32
CA ASN A 182 19.26 -3.74 23.41
C ASN A 182 18.74 -4.38 22.12
N GLY A 183 17.87 -3.68 21.42
CA GLY A 183 17.34 -4.11 20.13
C GLY A 183 16.92 -2.93 19.28
N LEU A 184 16.90 -3.15 17.96
CA LEU A 184 16.42 -2.19 16.97
C LEU A 184 15.71 -2.90 15.85
N ILE A 185 14.80 -2.20 15.17
CA ILE A 185 14.19 -2.70 13.95
C ILE A 185 15.10 -2.37 12.77
N VAL A 186 15.29 -3.35 11.91
CA VAL A 186 15.92 -3.21 10.59
C VAL A 186 15.06 -3.90 9.52
N ASN A 187 15.18 -3.45 8.31
CA ASN A 187 14.56 -4.06 7.13
C ASN A 187 15.59 -4.69 6.18
N THR A 188 16.86 -4.52 6.44
CA THR A 188 17.99 -4.87 5.57
C THR A 188 18.78 -6.03 6.12
N VAL A 189 18.19 -7.22 6.11
CA VAL A 189 18.86 -8.50 6.35
C VAL A 189 18.78 -9.31 5.07
N THR A 190 19.94 -9.68 4.54
CA THR A 190 20.05 -10.40 3.26
C THR A 190 20.94 -11.61 3.41
N GLN A 191 20.48 -12.77 2.98
CA GLN A 191 21.33 -13.95 2.87
C GLN A 191 22.35 -13.75 1.74
N LEU A 192 23.62 -13.98 2.03
CA LEU A 192 24.71 -13.87 1.06
C LEU A 192 25.09 -15.24 0.50
N THR A 193 25.20 -16.23 1.37
CA THR A 193 25.60 -17.61 1.02
C THR A 193 24.87 -18.60 1.91
N ASP A 194 24.72 -19.82 1.42
CA ASP A 194 24.11 -20.96 2.11
C ASP A 194 25.16 -21.95 2.67
N ASN A 195 26.35 -21.98 2.09
CA ASN A 195 27.45 -22.81 2.58
C ASN A 195 28.82 -22.10 2.43
N PRO A 196 29.43 -21.61 3.50
CA PRO A 196 28.86 -21.48 4.84
C PRO A 196 27.70 -20.46 4.87
N ASN A 197 26.74 -20.63 5.81
CA ASN A 197 25.64 -19.69 5.98
C ASN A 197 26.16 -18.32 6.41
N ARG A 198 25.93 -17.32 5.56
CA ARG A 198 26.27 -15.91 5.81
C ARG A 198 25.13 -14.99 5.49
N VAL A 199 24.96 -13.98 6.31
CA VAL A 199 23.98 -12.92 6.12
C VAL A 199 24.65 -11.55 6.25
N ALA A 200 24.21 -10.59 5.46
CA ALA A 200 24.52 -9.18 5.65
C ALA A 200 23.40 -8.53 6.48
N VAL A 201 23.79 -7.73 7.47
CA VAL A 201 22.87 -6.94 8.28
C VAL A 201 23.36 -5.50 8.25
N ASN A 202 22.54 -4.57 7.69
CA ASN A 202 22.91 -3.18 7.65
C ASN A 202 22.33 -2.44 8.87
N ILE A 203 23.20 -1.76 9.60
CA ILE A 203 22.83 -1.04 10.83
C ILE A 203 23.39 0.38 10.74
N ASN A 204 22.52 1.37 10.95
CA ASN A 204 22.91 2.77 10.96
C ASN A 204 23.87 3.04 12.12
N LYS A 205 24.98 3.73 11.84
CA LYS A 205 26.02 4.11 12.82
C LYS A 205 25.48 4.98 13.97
N ALA A 206 24.41 5.72 13.76
CA ALA A 206 23.76 6.50 14.81
C ALA A 206 23.04 5.65 15.85
N ASN A 207 22.71 4.40 15.52
CA ASN A 207 22.03 3.48 16.42
C ASN A 207 22.97 2.96 17.52
N TYR A 208 22.49 2.97 18.75
CA TYR A 208 23.23 2.45 19.90
C TYR A 208 23.66 0.98 19.73
N SER A 209 22.83 0.16 19.10
CA SER A 209 23.16 -1.24 18.79
C SER A 209 24.37 -1.39 17.88
N HIS A 210 24.66 -0.42 16.99
CA HIS A 210 25.83 -0.44 16.14
C HIS A 210 27.13 -0.54 16.97
N ASP A 211 27.27 0.33 17.96
CA ASP A 211 28.47 0.38 18.82
C ASP A 211 28.60 -0.89 19.66
N ILE A 212 27.47 -1.40 20.16
CA ILE A 212 27.45 -2.66 20.93
C ILE A 212 27.92 -3.83 20.06
N ILE A 213 27.34 -4.00 18.87
CA ILE A 213 27.65 -5.12 17.98
C ILE A 213 29.09 -5.03 17.49
N LYS A 214 29.56 -3.83 17.17
CA LYS A 214 30.95 -3.62 16.78
C LYS A 214 31.92 -4.00 17.88
N LYS A 215 31.56 -3.76 19.14
CA LYS A 215 32.41 -4.09 20.31
C LYS A 215 32.33 -5.56 20.67
N THR A 216 31.16 -6.18 20.63
CA THR A 216 30.94 -7.55 21.12
C THR A 216 31.12 -8.62 20.06
N GLY A 217 30.93 -8.26 18.79
CA GLY A 217 31.05 -9.20 17.66
C GLY A 217 29.90 -10.20 17.55
N VAL A 218 28.80 -10.01 18.33
CA VAL A 218 27.64 -10.92 18.32
C VAL A 218 26.32 -10.18 18.27
N MET A 219 25.34 -10.80 17.64
CA MET A 219 23.95 -10.30 17.59
C MET A 219 23.00 -11.45 17.27
N ASN A 220 21.71 -11.23 17.53
CA ASN A 220 20.66 -12.10 17.00
C ASN A 220 19.73 -11.31 16.07
N VAL A 221 19.27 -11.93 15.01
CA VAL A 221 18.24 -11.40 14.11
C VAL A 221 16.95 -12.16 14.34
N ASN A 222 15.90 -11.47 14.75
CA ASN A 222 14.59 -12.05 15.01
C ASN A 222 13.67 -11.72 13.83
N CYS A 223 13.21 -12.73 13.10
CA CYS A 223 12.30 -12.59 11.97
C CYS A 223 10.88 -12.38 12.48
N LEU A 224 10.35 -11.16 12.37
CA LEU A 224 9.02 -10.84 12.88
C LEU A 224 7.92 -11.60 12.13
N SER A 225 6.96 -12.11 12.88
CA SER A 225 5.74 -12.69 12.33
C SER A 225 4.72 -11.60 11.96
N VAL A 226 3.75 -11.95 11.13
CA VAL A 226 2.62 -11.07 10.78
C VAL A 226 1.73 -10.72 11.99
N GLU A 227 1.84 -11.49 13.07
CA GLU A 227 1.10 -11.28 14.32
C GLU A 227 1.79 -10.28 15.26
N ALA A 228 2.96 -9.76 14.89
CA ALA A 228 3.68 -8.80 15.72
C ALA A 228 2.84 -7.52 15.90
N PRO A 229 2.43 -7.18 17.15
CA PRO A 229 1.62 -6.00 17.41
C PRO A 229 2.45 -4.73 17.22
N PHE A 230 1.80 -3.62 16.92
CA PHE A 230 2.44 -2.32 16.72
C PHE A 230 3.35 -1.90 17.88
N LYS A 231 3.04 -2.32 19.09
CA LYS A 231 3.84 -2.08 20.28
C LYS A 231 5.29 -2.61 20.19
N VAL A 232 5.52 -3.67 19.39
CA VAL A 232 6.90 -4.16 19.11
C VAL A 232 7.66 -3.11 18.29
N PHE A 233 6.99 -2.50 17.32
CA PHE A 233 7.58 -1.46 16.48
C PHE A 233 7.83 -0.17 17.26
N GLU A 234 6.92 0.23 18.14
CA GLU A 234 7.13 1.39 19.03
C GLU A 234 8.36 1.19 19.92
N ARG A 235 8.49 0.00 20.52
CA ARG A 235 9.54 -0.29 21.48
C ARG A 235 10.93 -0.40 20.82
N PHE A 236 11.03 -1.10 19.72
CA PHE A 236 12.33 -1.36 19.06
C PHE A 236 12.67 -0.37 17.95
N GLY A 237 11.69 0.32 17.38
CA GLY A 237 11.85 1.28 16.28
C GLY A 237 11.90 2.75 16.71
N PHE A 238 11.03 3.17 17.66
CA PHE A 238 10.86 4.59 17.99
C PHE A 238 11.54 5.02 19.30
N GLN A 239 12.13 4.11 20.04
CA GLN A 239 12.83 4.42 21.30
C GLN A 239 14.35 4.23 21.13
N SER A 240 15.13 5.06 21.82
CA SER A 240 16.58 4.86 21.92
C SER A 240 16.93 3.92 23.07
N GLY A 241 17.77 2.91 22.80
CA GLY A 241 18.30 2.04 23.87
C GLY A 241 19.25 2.75 24.83
N ARG A 242 19.67 3.98 24.52
CA ARG A 242 20.45 4.81 25.46
C ARG A 242 19.56 5.33 26.60
N GLU A 243 18.29 5.60 26.31
CA GLU A 243 17.35 6.27 27.22
C GLU A 243 16.34 5.30 27.87
N ALA A 244 15.96 4.26 27.16
CA ALA A 244 14.94 3.31 27.61
C ALA A 244 15.48 1.88 27.69
N ASP A 245 14.95 1.11 28.66
CA ASP A 245 15.11 -0.33 28.65
C ASP A 245 14.05 -0.96 27.73
N LYS A 246 14.51 -1.36 26.55
CA LYS A 246 13.62 -1.93 25.54
C LYS A 246 13.10 -3.32 25.87
N PHE A 247 13.67 -3.97 26.87
CA PHE A 247 13.27 -5.31 27.32
C PHE A 247 12.58 -5.34 28.67
N GLU A 248 12.32 -4.16 29.27
CA GLU A 248 11.58 -4.09 30.51
C GLU A 248 10.24 -4.82 30.42
N GLY A 249 10.00 -5.73 31.39
CA GLY A 249 8.79 -6.56 31.45
C GLY A 249 8.74 -7.72 30.46
N TRP A 250 9.85 -8.02 29.76
CA TRP A 250 9.97 -9.21 28.91
C TRP A 250 10.67 -10.36 29.62
N ASN A 251 10.12 -11.56 29.48
CA ASN A 251 10.79 -12.77 29.93
C ASN A 251 11.78 -13.21 28.85
N LEU A 252 13.06 -12.85 29.04
CA LEU A 252 14.09 -13.02 28.01
C LEU A 252 14.58 -14.46 27.92
N LEU A 253 14.67 -14.96 26.71
CA LEU A 253 15.41 -16.17 26.34
C LEU A 253 16.72 -15.76 25.67
N ARG A 254 17.77 -16.57 25.86
CA ARG A 254 19.10 -16.32 25.28
C ARG A 254 19.52 -17.44 24.36
N ALA A 255 20.16 -17.08 23.27
CA ALA A 255 20.83 -18.02 22.39
C ALA A 255 22.23 -18.38 22.94
N ASP A 256 22.90 -19.35 22.31
CA ASP A 256 24.23 -19.84 22.73
C ASP A 256 25.30 -18.75 22.69
N ASN A 257 25.11 -17.70 21.89
CA ASN A 257 25.99 -16.52 21.84
C ASN A 257 25.76 -15.53 23.01
N GLY A 258 24.87 -15.84 23.95
CA GLY A 258 24.55 -15.04 25.13
C GLY A 258 23.58 -13.87 24.86
N VAL A 259 23.23 -13.60 23.62
CA VAL A 259 22.33 -12.50 23.24
C VAL A 259 20.87 -12.94 23.35
N ALA A 260 20.02 -12.06 23.89
CA ALA A 260 18.59 -12.31 23.99
C ALA A 260 17.91 -12.39 22.61
N PHE A 261 16.86 -13.21 22.52
CA PHE A 261 15.94 -13.20 21.38
C PHE A 261 14.50 -13.05 21.88
N LEU A 262 13.60 -12.61 20.99
CA LEU A 262 12.21 -12.39 21.35
C LEU A 262 11.50 -13.71 21.61
N PRO A 263 10.80 -13.87 22.74
CA PRO A 263 10.11 -15.13 23.09
C PRO A 263 8.81 -15.35 22.30
N LYS A 264 8.32 -14.32 21.59
CA LYS A 264 7.06 -14.33 20.84
C LYS A 264 7.08 -13.30 19.72
N TYR A 265 6.13 -13.41 18.79
CA TYR A 265 5.97 -12.55 17.61
C TYR A 265 7.07 -12.70 16.56
N ILE A 266 7.76 -13.83 16.56
CA ILE A 266 8.77 -14.20 15.58
C ILE A 266 8.48 -15.57 14.97
N ASN A 267 8.85 -15.74 13.71
CA ASN A 267 8.80 -17.04 13.02
C ASN A 267 10.10 -17.83 13.21
N ALA A 268 11.22 -17.10 13.34
CA ALA A 268 12.54 -17.68 13.53
C ALA A 268 13.47 -16.63 14.13
N PHE A 269 14.62 -17.08 14.65
CA PHE A 269 15.74 -16.19 14.94
C PHE A 269 17.06 -16.81 14.44
N LEU A 270 18.02 -15.95 14.19
CA LEU A 270 19.38 -16.30 13.79
C LEU A 270 20.34 -15.80 14.87
N ALA A 271 21.12 -16.71 15.47
CA ALA A 271 22.21 -16.34 16.36
C ALA A 271 23.47 -16.13 15.51
N LEU A 272 24.00 -14.91 15.48
CA LEU A 272 25.05 -14.50 14.57
C LEU A 272 26.30 -14.07 15.29
N LYS A 273 27.45 -14.39 14.66
CA LYS A 273 28.78 -13.85 14.97
C LYS A 273 29.24 -13.00 13.81
N VAL A 274 29.74 -11.81 14.09
CA VAL A 274 30.27 -10.91 13.06
C VAL A 274 31.61 -11.45 12.56
N GLU A 275 31.67 -11.76 11.27
CA GLU A 275 32.94 -12.18 10.62
C GLU A 275 33.64 -10.98 9.98
N GLN A 276 32.89 -10.06 9.42
CA GLN A 276 33.45 -8.90 8.74
C GLN A 276 32.57 -7.67 9.03
N TYR A 277 33.25 -6.56 9.23
CA TYR A 277 32.60 -5.25 9.35
C TYR A 277 33.00 -4.41 8.14
N VAL A 278 31.97 -3.93 7.41
CA VAL A 278 32.14 -3.06 6.26
C VAL A 278 31.57 -1.70 6.58
N ASP A 279 32.40 -0.67 6.52
CA ASP A 279 31.97 0.71 6.69
C ASP A 279 31.46 1.25 5.34
N CYS A 280 30.15 1.35 5.19
CA CYS A 280 29.53 1.84 3.97
C CYS A 280 29.39 3.36 3.92
N LEU A 281 30.27 4.13 4.57
CA LEU A 281 30.45 5.60 4.59
C LEU A 281 29.21 6.49 4.55
N LEU A 282 28.12 6.06 3.93
CA LEU A 282 26.93 6.84 3.55
C LEU A 282 25.68 6.54 4.37
N TYR A 283 25.84 5.94 5.54
CA TYR A 283 24.66 5.82 6.35
C TYR A 283 24.43 7.13 7.11
N THR A 284 23.75 8.06 6.45
CA THR A 284 23.03 9.11 7.10
C THR A 284 21.64 8.58 7.45
N SER A 285 21.11 9.01 8.58
CA SER A 285 19.84 8.64 9.18
C SER A 285 18.59 8.92 8.34
N ASP A 286 18.74 9.40 7.12
CA ASP A 286 17.65 9.95 6.31
C ASP A 286 17.17 9.01 5.21
N ALA A 287 17.62 7.78 5.22
CA ALA A 287 17.00 6.71 4.44
C ALA A 287 15.95 6.00 5.32
N ALA A 288 14.90 6.75 5.71
CA ALA A 288 13.70 6.22 6.31
C ALA A 288 12.58 6.22 5.30
#